data_e924d69274eb8b949f53da4c50724188
#
_entry.id   e924d69274eb8b949f53da4c50724188
#
_cell.length_a   1.000
_cell.length_b   1.000
_cell.length_c   1.000
_cell.angle_alpha   90.00
_cell.angle_beta   90.00
_cell.angle_gamma   90.00
#
_symmetry.space_group_name_H-M   'P 1'
#
loop_
_entity.id
_entity.type
_entity.pdbx_description
1 polymer ?
#
loop_
_entity_poly.entity_id
_entity_poly.type
_entity_poly.pdbx_seq_one_letter_code
_entity_poly.pdbx_strand_id
1 'polypeptide(L)'
;TAIKSLDLVGFMLICPAVVMFLLGLQFGGNQHSWDSSVVIGLLVGSAVVFGLFLAWEYRQGDEAMVPFAMLKHRVIWSAAMTMFFSLPSVLVADFYIAIYFQAILDDSPLMSGVHMLPITLGLVIFTIVSGVLSKYLWWLFLFLVHLMVGPL
;
A
#
# COMPACT_ATOMS: atom_id res chain seq x y z
N THR A 1 23.92 6.93 -16.25
CA THR A 1 23.05 5.91 -16.88
C THR A 1 22.05 5.43 -15.85
N ALA A 2 20.75 5.73 -16.06
CA ALA A 2 19.66 5.50 -15.11
C ALA A 2 19.48 4.03 -14.65
N ILE A 3 20.04 3.08 -15.37
CA ILE A 3 19.98 1.64 -15.05
C ILE A 3 20.91 1.26 -13.89
N LYS A 4 21.97 2.06 -13.63
CA LYS A 4 22.88 1.80 -12.50
C LYS A 4 22.33 2.24 -11.14
N SER A 5 21.29 3.06 -11.13
CA SER A 5 20.61 3.51 -9.90
C SER A 5 19.37 2.66 -9.53
N LEU A 6 19.05 1.62 -10.33
CA LEU A 6 18.00 0.66 -10.00
C LEU A 6 18.63 -0.51 -9.25
N ASP A 7 18.21 -0.74 -8.03
CA ASP A 7 18.58 -1.93 -7.26
C ASP A 7 17.89 -3.18 -7.83
N LEU A 8 18.46 -3.69 -8.95
CA LEU A 8 17.95 -4.89 -9.61
C LEU A 8 18.04 -6.14 -8.73
N VAL A 9 19.03 -6.19 -7.83
CA VAL A 9 19.20 -7.34 -6.93
C VAL A 9 18.12 -7.31 -5.85
N GLY A 10 17.85 -6.15 -5.24
CA GLY A 10 16.75 -5.97 -4.31
C GLY A 10 15.40 -6.32 -4.95
N PHE A 11 15.17 -5.86 -6.19
CA PHE A 11 13.96 -6.21 -6.95
C PHE A 11 13.81 -7.71 -7.18
N MET A 12 14.91 -8.40 -7.58
CA MET A 12 14.91 -9.85 -7.82
C MET A 12 14.73 -10.67 -6.53
N LEU A 13 14.98 -10.08 -5.37
CA LEU A 13 14.74 -10.72 -4.07
C LEU A 13 13.31 -10.44 -3.57
N ILE A 14 12.83 -9.19 -3.65
CA ILE A 14 11.51 -8.84 -3.11
C ILE A 14 10.37 -9.46 -3.93
N CYS A 15 10.48 -9.51 -5.26
CA CYS A 15 9.43 -10.08 -6.11
C CYS A 15 9.10 -11.54 -5.78
N PRO A 16 10.05 -12.49 -5.76
CA PRO A 16 9.73 -13.87 -5.41
C PRO A 16 9.30 -14.02 -3.95
N ALA A 17 9.83 -13.20 -3.03
CA ALA A 17 9.37 -13.22 -1.63
C ALA A 17 7.88 -12.90 -1.53
N VAL A 18 7.43 -11.81 -2.18
CA VAL A 18 6.01 -11.41 -2.18
C VAL A 18 5.14 -12.44 -2.90
N VAL A 19 5.57 -12.95 -4.05
CA VAL A 19 4.82 -13.96 -4.81
C VAL A 19 4.65 -15.24 -3.99
N MET A 20 5.71 -15.76 -3.38
CA MET A 20 5.63 -16.93 -2.51
C MET A 20 4.73 -16.70 -1.30
N PHE A 21 4.77 -15.52 -0.69
CA PHE A 21 3.90 -15.15 0.42
C PHE A 21 2.43 -15.16 0.01
N LEU A 22 2.10 -14.49 -1.09
CA LEU A 22 0.73 -14.43 -1.60
C LEU A 22 0.20 -15.79 -2.02
N LEU A 23 1.02 -16.61 -2.70
CA LEU A 23 0.65 -17.98 -3.06
C LEU A 23 0.44 -18.86 -1.82
N GLY A 24 1.29 -18.71 -0.80
CA GLY A 24 1.13 -19.42 0.48
C GLY A 24 -0.20 -19.10 1.15
N LEU A 25 -0.60 -17.82 1.18
CA LEU A 25 -1.89 -17.39 1.71
C LEU A 25 -3.07 -17.85 0.84
N GLN A 26 -2.93 -17.81 -0.50
CA GLN A 26 -3.99 -18.20 -1.42
C GLN A 26 -4.25 -19.72 -1.41
N PHE A 27 -3.19 -20.52 -1.29
CA PHE A 27 -3.31 -21.98 -1.25
C PHE A 27 -3.73 -22.50 0.12
N GLY A 28 -3.34 -21.80 1.18
CA GLY A 28 -3.68 -22.17 2.55
C GLY A 28 -5.18 -22.10 2.83
N GLY A 29 -5.75 -23.26 3.24
CA GLY A 29 -7.17 -23.37 3.54
C GLY A 29 -8.11 -23.42 2.35
N ASN A 30 -7.60 -23.24 1.13
CA ASN A 30 -8.38 -23.25 -0.11
C ASN A 30 -8.07 -24.49 -0.97
N GLN A 31 -6.84 -24.62 -1.46
CA GLN A 31 -6.39 -25.74 -2.29
C GLN A 31 -5.59 -26.79 -1.48
N HIS A 32 -4.91 -26.34 -0.46
CA HIS A 32 -4.11 -27.18 0.43
C HIS A 32 -4.41 -26.82 1.89
N SER A 33 -4.30 -27.81 2.79
CA SER A 33 -4.38 -27.55 4.22
C SER A 33 -3.19 -26.69 4.68
N TRP A 34 -3.38 -25.91 5.74
CA TRP A 34 -2.34 -25.02 6.28
C TRP A 34 -1.08 -25.75 6.73
N ASP A 35 -1.20 -27.02 7.11
CA ASP A 35 -0.13 -27.92 7.53
C ASP A 35 0.56 -28.64 6.35
N SER A 36 0.14 -28.39 5.11
CA SER A 36 0.77 -29.01 3.94
C SER A 36 2.20 -28.52 3.72
N SER A 37 3.05 -29.41 3.25
CA SER A 37 4.44 -29.09 2.93
C SER A 37 4.57 -27.98 1.87
N VAL A 38 3.58 -27.82 1.00
CA VAL A 38 3.54 -26.78 -0.04
C VAL A 38 3.34 -25.41 0.60
N VAL A 39 2.32 -25.25 1.46
CA VAL A 39 2.02 -23.97 2.11
C VAL A 39 3.14 -23.56 3.06
N ILE A 40 3.61 -24.50 3.89
CA ILE A 40 4.73 -24.26 4.79
C ILE A 40 5.99 -23.90 3.99
N GLY A 41 6.29 -24.63 2.92
CA GLY A 41 7.44 -24.36 2.07
C GLY A 41 7.40 -22.95 1.43
N LEU A 42 6.22 -22.52 0.95
CA LEU A 42 6.02 -21.18 0.39
C LEU A 42 6.19 -20.08 1.44
N LEU A 43 5.60 -20.24 2.62
CA LEU A 43 5.68 -19.23 3.69
C LEU A 43 7.09 -19.14 4.27
N VAL A 44 7.75 -20.29 4.53
CA VAL A 44 9.13 -20.31 5.03
C VAL A 44 10.09 -19.79 3.95
N GLY A 45 9.92 -20.22 2.69
CA GLY A 45 10.69 -19.71 1.56
C GLY A 45 10.57 -18.21 1.39
N SER A 46 9.34 -17.68 1.46
CA SER A 46 9.08 -16.24 1.46
C SER A 46 9.81 -15.52 2.59
N ALA A 47 9.73 -16.03 3.82
CA ALA A 47 10.38 -15.43 4.98
C ALA A 47 11.91 -15.42 4.84
N VAL A 48 12.51 -16.49 4.32
CA VAL A 48 13.95 -16.57 4.08
C VAL A 48 14.39 -15.58 3.01
N VAL A 49 13.71 -15.54 1.86
CA VAL A 49 14.06 -14.63 0.76
C VAL A 49 13.84 -13.17 1.18
N PHE A 50 12.79 -12.89 1.93
CA PHE A 50 12.54 -11.57 2.50
C PHE A 50 13.65 -11.17 3.51
N GLY A 51 14.12 -12.10 4.32
CA GLY A 51 15.27 -11.87 5.20
C GLY A 51 16.55 -11.56 4.43
N LEU A 52 16.80 -12.25 3.32
CA LEU A 52 17.93 -11.95 2.42
C LEU A 52 17.77 -10.57 1.77
N PHE A 53 16.56 -10.19 1.35
CA PHE A 53 16.25 -8.86 0.85
C PHE A 53 16.58 -7.78 1.89
N LEU A 54 16.13 -7.92 3.13
CA LEU A 54 16.44 -6.96 4.20
C LEU A 54 17.94 -6.86 4.49
N ALA A 55 18.66 -7.98 4.45
CA ALA A 55 20.11 -8.00 4.62
C ALA A 55 20.82 -7.30 3.46
N TRP A 56 20.31 -7.45 2.23
CA TRP A 56 20.81 -6.75 1.05
C TRP A 56 20.56 -5.24 1.14
N GLU A 57 19.33 -4.81 1.43
CA GLU A 57 18.95 -3.41 1.63
C GLU A 57 19.84 -2.73 2.70
N TYR A 58 20.08 -3.44 3.82
CA TYR A 58 20.94 -2.91 4.88
C TYR A 58 22.38 -2.68 4.41
N ARG A 59 22.90 -3.52 3.49
CA ARG A 59 24.24 -3.36 2.95
C ARG A 59 24.36 -2.26 1.90
N GLN A 60 23.30 -2.04 1.11
CA GLN A 60 23.27 -1.01 0.06
C GLN A 60 23.17 0.42 0.63
N GLY A 61 22.62 0.59 1.83
CA GLY A 61 22.53 1.88 2.50
C GLY A 61 21.70 2.90 1.71
N ASP A 62 22.34 3.97 1.24
CA ASP A 62 21.66 5.06 0.52
C ASP A 62 21.32 4.72 -0.94
N GLU A 63 21.93 3.68 -1.53
CA GLU A 63 21.61 3.18 -2.88
C GLU A 63 20.54 2.08 -2.85
N ALA A 64 20.04 1.72 -1.67
CA ALA A 64 19.00 0.73 -1.48
C ALA A 64 17.66 1.19 -2.09
N MET A 65 16.80 0.22 -2.47
CA MET A 65 15.46 0.49 -2.99
C MET A 65 14.60 1.26 -1.97
N VAL A 66 14.76 0.96 -0.68
CA VAL A 66 14.14 1.66 0.44
C VAL A 66 15.21 2.11 1.44
N PRO A 67 15.82 3.29 1.25
CA PRO A 67 16.85 3.77 2.15
C PRO A 67 16.35 3.86 3.60
N PHE A 68 17.01 3.15 4.53
CA PHE A 68 16.63 3.16 5.95
C PHE A 68 16.68 4.57 6.57
N ALA A 69 17.48 5.47 6.00
CA ALA A 69 17.50 6.87 6.40
C ALA A 69 16.13 7.55 6.23
N MET A 70 15.39 7.21 5.17
CA MET A 70 14.03 7.74 4.95
C MET A 70 13.04 7.21 5.99
N LEU A 71 13.16 5.94 6.40
CA LEU A 71 12.28 5.33 7.40
C LEU A 71 12.45 5.93 8.80
N LYS A 72 13.58 6.60 9.08
CA LYS A 72 13.78 7.33 10.35
C LYS A 72 12.95 8.61 10.44
N HIS A 73 12.49 9.15 9.31
CA HIS A 73 11.65 10.33 9.33
C HIS A 73 10.23 10.00 9.82
N ARG A 74 9.84 10.60 10.95
CA ARG A 74 8.55 10.39 11.60
C ARG A 74 7.35 10.57 10.63
N VAL A 75 7.46 11.53 9.72
CA VAL A 75 6.41 11.82 8.74
C VAL A 75 6.22 10.66 7.76
N ILE A 76 7.33 10.10 7.26
CA ILE A 76 7.28 8.96 6.31
C ILE A 76 6.71 7.73 7.00
N TRP A 77 7.16 7.44 8.23
CA TRP A 77 6.65 6.33 9.01
C TRP A 77 5.16 6.45 9.31
N SER A 78 4.70 7.64 9.75
CA SER A 78 3.28 7.86 10.04
C SER A 78 2.42 7.76 8.77
N ALA A 79 2.89 8.29 7.64
CA ALA A 79 2.20 8.17 6.36
C ALA A 79 2.12 6.70 5.90
N ALA A 80 3.22 5.94 6.01
CA ALA A 80 3.24 4.52 5.67
C ALA A 80 2.27 3.71 6.53
N MET A 81 2.24 3.95 7.85
CA MET A 81 1.29 3.30 8.76
C MET A 81 -0.17 3.66 8.44
N THR A 82 -0.44 4.93 8.15
CA THR A 82 -1.79 5.36 7.75
C THR A 82 -2.22 4.63 6.48
N MET A 83 -1.37 4.56 5.46
CA MET A 83 -1.66 3.84 4.21
C MET A 83 -1.83 2.34 4.44
N PHE A 84 -1.00 1.73 5.28
CA PHE A 84 -1.05 0.31 5.59
C PHE A 84 -2.40 -0.10 6.20
N PHE A 85 -2.99 0.73 7.06
CA PHE A 85 -4.29 0.43 7.67
C PHE A 85 -5.48 0.92 6.84
N SER A 86 -5.36 2.05 6.14
CA SER A 86 -6.48 2.64 5.39
C SER A 86 -6.77 1.86 4.09
N LEU A 87 -5.74 1.47 3.35
CA LEU A 87 -5.90 0.84 2.03
C LEU A 87 -6.64 -0.51 2.11
N PRO A 88 -6.28 -1.46 2.99
CA PRO A 88 -7.03 -2.69 3.16
C PRO A 88 -8.47 -2.45 3.60
N SER A 89 -8.72 -1.45 4.47
CA SER A 89 -10.08 -1.14 4.94
C SER A 89 -10.98 -0.70 3.79
N VAL A 90 -10.47 0.14 2.89
CA VAL A 90 -11.20 0.59 1.69
C VAL A 90 -11.46 -0.58 0.75
N LEU A 91 -10.44 -1.41 0.46
CA LEU A 91 -10.59 -2.59 -0.42
C LEU A 91 -11.62 -3.59 0.11
N VAL A 92 -11.61 -3.86 1.42
CA VAL A 92 -12.59 -4.74 2.06
C VAL A 92 -14.00 -4.14 1.94
N ALA A 93 -14.15 -2.84 2.20
CA ALA A 93 -15.44 -2.17 2.08
C ALA A 93 -15.99 -2.24 0.65
N ASP A 94 -15.16 -1.91 -0.35
CA ASP A 94 -15.55 -1.96 -1.77
C ASP A 94 -15.98 -3.38 -2.19
N PHE A 95 -15.23 -4.38 -1.75
CA PHE A 95 -15.55 -5.78 -2.07
C PHE A 95 -16.90 -6.22 -1.45
N TYR A 96 -17.13 -5.90 -0.17
CA TYR A 96 -18.38 -6.26 0.49
C TYR A 96 -19.58 -5.47 -0.01
N ILE A 97 -19.40 -4.20 -0.41
CA ILE A 97 -20.47 -3.40 -1.03
C ILE A 97 -20.88 -4.02 -2.37
N ALA A 98 -19.94 -4.46 -3.19
CA ALA A 98 -20.24 -5.14 -4.45
C ALA A 98 -21.03 -6.45 -4.23
N ILE A 99 -20.66 -7.25 -3.22
CA ILE A 99 -21.39 -8.46 -2.84
C ILE A 99 -22.80 -8.12 -2.32
N TYR A 100 -22.91 -7.07 -1.52
CA TYR A 100 -24.21 -6.60 -0.99
C TYR A 100 -25.20 -6.30 -2.14
N PHE A 101 -24.78 -5.55 -3.15
CA PHE A 101 -25.65 -5.27 -4.29
C PHE A 101 -26.06 -6.54 -5.04
N GLN A 102 -25.15 -7.48 -5.21
CA GLN A 102 -25.46 -8.73 -5.93
C GLN A 102 -26.27 -9.72 -5.09
N ALA A 103 -25.97 -9.89 -3.80
CA ALA A 103 -26.58 -10.93 -2.96
C ALA A 103 -27.87 -10.49 -2.27
N ILE A 104 -28.02 -9.20 -1.95
CA ILE A 104 -29.18 -8.68 -1.20
C ILE A 104 -30.17 -7.99 -2.14
N LEU A 105 -29.69 -7.23 -3.13
CA LEU A 105 -30.55 -6.50 -4.08
C LEU A 105 -30.79 -7.28 -5.37
N ASP A 106 -30.19 -8.48 -5.50
CA ASP A 106 -30.31 -9.36 -6.67
C ASP A 106 -29.88 -8.68 -7.99
N ASP A 107 -28.93 -7.74 -7.87
CA ASP A 107 -28.40 -7.03 -9.01
C ASP A 107 -27.47 -7.90 -9.85
N SER A 108 -27.53 -7.70 -11.18
CA SER A 108 -26.51 -8.26 -12.05
C SER A 108 -25.12 -7.68 -11.74
N PRO A 109 -24.01 -8.38 -12.06
CA PRO A 109 -22.65 -7.84 -11.84
C PRO A 109 -22.43 -6.48 -12.50
N LEU A 110 -23.10 -6.22 -13.65
CA LEU A 110 -23.05 -4.93 -14.33
C LEU A 110 -23.77 -3.83 -13.52
N MET A 111 -24.96 -4.09 -13.02
CA MET A 111 -25.74 -3.14 -12.21
C MET A 111 -25.08 -2.85 -10.88
N SER A 112 -24.51 -3.86 -10.23
CA SER A 112 -23.68 -3.69 -9.03
C SER A 112 -22.54 -2.69 -9.29
N GLY A 113 -21.82 -2.82 -10.42
CA GLY A 113 -20.78 -1.86 -10.84
C GLY A 113 -21.33 -0.44 -11.06
N VAL A 114 -22.52 -0.30 -11.65
CA VAL A 114 -23.18 1.01 -11.84
C VAL A 114 -23.55 1.64 -10.50
N HIS A 115 -24.06 0.86 -9.54
CA HIS A 115 -24.40 1.36 -8.21
C HIS A 115 -23.15 1.76 -7.38
N MET A 116 -21.96 1.25 -7.71
CA MET A 116 -20.68 1.68 -7.11
C MET A 116 -20.12 2.97 -7.71
N LEU A 117 -20.57 3.41 -8.90
CA LEU A 117 -20.07 4.62 -9.55
C LEU A 117 -20.15 5.88 -8.67
N PRO A 118 -21.22 6.17 -7.93
CA PRO A 118 -21.29 7.36 -7.08
C PRO A 118 -20.18 7.37 -6.02
N ILE A 119 -19.86 6.21 -5.43
CA ILE A 119 -18.82 6.07 -4.42
C ILE A 119 -17.45 6.34 -5.07
N THR A 120 -17.17 5.73 -6.21
CA THR A 120 -15.91 5.89 -6.95
C THR A 120 -15.72 7.32 -7.44
N LEU A 121 -16.77 7.92 -8.02
CA LEU A 121 -16.72 9.32 -8.46
C LEU A 121 -16.54 10.28 -7.28
N GLY A 122 -17.22 10.02 -6.15
CA GLY A 122 -17.02 10.75 -4.91
C GLY A 122 -15.56 10.71 -4.46
N LEU A 123 -14.96 9.52 -4.41
CA LEU A 123 -13.56 9.32 -4.03
C LEU A 123 -12.61 10.13 -4.93
N VAL A 124 -12.81 10.08 -6.25
CA VAL A 124 -11.99 10.85 -7.22
C VAL A 124 -12.14 12.35 -6.99
N ILE A 125 -13.38 12.85 -6.87
CA ILE A 125 -13.65 14.29 -6.65
C ILE A 125 -13.01 14.74 -5.33
N PHE A 126 -13.24 14.01 -4.23
CA PHE A 126 -12.66 14.36 -2.93
C PHE A 126 -11.14 14.29 -2.92
N THR A 127 -10.53 13.36 -3.66
CA THR A 127 -9.07 13.28 -3.79
C THR A 127 -8.51 14.51 -4.50
N ILE A 128 -9.14 14.93 -5.61
CA ILE A 128 -8.74 16.13 -6.36
C ILE A 128 -8.93 17.38 -5.49
N VAL A 129 -10.08 17.53 -4.86
CA VAL A 129 -10.39 18.65 -3.97
C VAL A 129 -9.41 18.71 -2.80
N SER A 130 -9.11 17.58 -2.16
CA SER A 130 -8.14 17.51 -1.08
C SER A 130 -6.74 17.92 -1.53
N GLY A 131 -6.30 17.47 -2.73
CA GLY A 131 -5.01 17.86 -3.29
C GLY A 131 -4.91 19.36 -3.57
N VAL A 132 -5.95 19.96 -4.11
CA VAL A 132 -6.02 21.40 -4.35
C VAL A 132 -6.09 22.18 -3.03
N LEU A 133 -6.94 21.73 -2.10
CA LEU A 133 -7.14 22.38 -0.81
C LEU A 133 -5.89 22.32 0.07
N SER A 134 -5.14 21.23 0.06
CA SER A 134 -3.89 21.10 0.82
C SER A 134 -2.86 22.15 0.42
N LYS A 135 -2.79 22.50 -0.85
CA LYS A 135 -1.94 23.60 -1.36
C LYS A 135 -2.34 24.96 -0.77
N TYR A 136 -3.63 25.25 -0.73
CA TYR A 136 -4.12 26.55 -0.19
C TYR A 136 -4.03 26.58 1.34
N LEU A 137 -4.32 25.48 2.02
CA LEU A 137 -4.20 25.37 3.48
C LEU A 137 -2.74 25.53 3.92
N TRP A 138 -1.76 25.04 3.16
CA TRP A 138 -0.35 25.25 3.43
C TRP A 138 0.04 26.72 3.35
N TRP A 139 -0.42 27.43 2.31
CA TRP A 139 -0.20 28.87 2.16
C TRP A 139 -0.89 29.67 3.25
N LEU A 140 -2.12 29.31 3.60
CA LEU A 140 -2.84 29.93 4.72
C LEU A 140 -2.11 29.73 6.04
N PHE A 141 -1.64 28.51 6.29
CA PHE A 141 -0.86 28.19 7.49
C PHE A 141 0.44 29.01 7.57
N LEU A 142 1.22 29.07 6.48
CA LEU A 142 2.42 29.90 6.40
C LEU A 142 2.12 31.37 6.60
N PHE A 143 1.02 31.87 6.03
CA PHE A 143 0.57 33.26 6.20
C PHE A 143 0.20 33.56 7.65
N LEU A 144 -0.55 32.66 8.30
CA LEU A 144 -0.92 32.80 9.71
C LEU A 144 0.30 32.74 10.64
N VAL A 145 1.23 31.83 10.38
CA VAL A 145 2.49 31.75 11.13
C VAL A 145 3.31 33.02 10.97
N HIS A 146 3.41 33.56 9.75
CA HIS A 146 4.10 34.83 9.50
C HIS A 146 3.46 36.01 10.21
N LEU A 147 2.13 36.00 10.29
CA LEU A 147 1.34 37.03 10.99
C LEU A 147 1.49 36.94 12.53
N MET A 148 1.64 35.71 13.06
CA MET A 148 1.84 35.48 14.50
C MET A 148 3.28 35.74 14.97
N VAL A 149 4.27 35.45 14.11
CA VAL A 149 5.69 35.62 14.46
C VAL A 149 6.12 37.09 14.28
N GLY A 150 5.37 37.90 13.53
CA GLY A 150 5.66 39.32 13.27
C GLY A 150 6.94 39.49 12.42
N PRO A 151 7.15 40.66 11.82
CA PRO A 151 8.46 40.98 11.26
C PRO A 151 9.39 41.31 12.46
N LEU A 152 10.37 40.42 12.69
CA LEU A 152 11.55 40.73 13.50
C LEU A 152 12.44 41.73 12.74
#